data_41a97e4c66f4f996ec122ed1c1c670d3
#
_entry.id   41a97e4c66f4f996ec122ed1c1c670d3
#
_cell.length_a   1.000
_cell.length_b   1.000
_cell.length_c   1.000
_cell.angle_alpha   90.00
_cell.angle_beta   90.00
_cell.angle_gamma   90.00
#
_symmetry.space_group_name_H-M   'P 1'
#
loop_
_entity.id
_entity.type
_entity.pdbx_description
1 polymer ?
#
loop_
_entity_poly.entity_id
_entity_poly.type
_entity_poly.pdbx_seq_one_letter_code
_entity_poly.pdbx_strand_id
1 'polypeptide(L)'
;MILLLQYTLIFASVLILVALGGCFAEHSGVINLGLEGIMIMGALGGALTMRYVPNTVPAIVMILAVILVSALVGMVYSCLLAVASINFKADQTLVGTALNLLGTAGATVIVKAINTAANPDDVSSIVQYGSCLLYTSDA
;
A
#
# COMPACT_ATOMS: atom_id res chain seq x y z
N MET A 1 -20.28 11.27 16.88
CA MET A 1 -19.37 10.68 17.88
C MET A 1 -18.86 9.28 17.46
N ILE A 2 -19.76 8.30 17.23
CA ILE A 2 -19.36 6.93 16.86
C ILE A 2 -18.54 6.89 15.55
N LEU A 3 -18.99 7.60 14.52
CA LEU A 3 -18.31 7.68 13.23
C LEU A 3 -16.88 8.26 13.35
N LEU A 4 -16.71 9.28 14.16
CA LEU A 4 -15.40 9.90 14.41
C LEU A 4 -14.46 8.93 15.13
N LEU A 5 -14.96 8.20 16.13
CA LEU A 5 -14.20 7.17 16.83
C LEU A 5 -13.77 6.04 15.87
N GLN A 6 -14.67 5.61 15.00
CA GLN A 6 -14.42 4.56 14.02
C GLN A 6 -13.29 4.96 13.05
N TYR A 7 -13.35 6.16 12.46
CA TYR A 7 -12.28 6.64 11.57
C TYR A 7 -10.97 6.82 12.31
N THR A 8 -11.00 7.33 13.54
CA THR A 8 -9.79 7.49 14.36
C THR A 8 -9.11 6.13 14.60
N LEU A 9 -9.89 5.10 14.93
CA LEU A 9 -9.34 3.74 15.16
C LEU A 9 -8.75 3.15 13.88
N ILE A 10 -9.39 3.34 12.72
CA ILE A 10 -8.86 2.86 11.44
C ILE A 10 -7.51 3.50 11.13
N PHE A 11 -7.41 4.83 11.21
CA PHE A 11 -6.14 5.53 10.95
C PHE A 11 -5.08 5.18 11.99
N ALA A 12 -5.44 5.09 13.27
CA ALA A 12 -4.51 4.72 14.34
C ALA A 12 -3.95 3.31 14.13
N SER A 13 -4.75 2.35 13.69
CA SER A 13 -4.30 0.97 13.46
C SER A 13 -3.22 0.90 12.36
N VAL A 14 -3.39 1.66 11.27
CA VAL A 14 -2.40 1.73 10.19
C VAL A 14 -1.08 2.33 10.70
N LEU A 15 -1.16 3.44 11.45
CA LEU A 15 0.03 4.09 12.00
C LEU A 15 0.78 3.19 12.99
N ILE A 16 0.05 2.45 13.83
CA ILE A 16 0.64 1.50 14.79
C ILE A 16 1.39 0.37 14.05
N LEU A 17 0.80 -0.19 13.00
CA LEU A 17 1.44 -1.24 12.21
C LEU A 17 2.71 -0.75 11.51
N VAL A 18 2.67 0.46 10.94
CA VAL A 18 3.84 1.08 10.30
C VAL A 18 4.94 1.37 11.34
N ALA A 19 4.57 1.90 12.50
CA ALA A 19 5.52 2.17 13.60
C ALA A 19 6.19 0.88 14.11
N LEU A 20 5.42 -0.20 14.26
CA LEU A 20 5.98 -1.51 14.63
C LEU A 20 6.96 -2.01 13.56
N GLY A 21 6.62 -1.90 12.28
CA GLY A 21 7.52 -2.23 11.17
C GLY A 21 8.83 -1.42 11.23
N GLY A 22 8.73 -0.13 11.54
CA GLY A 22 9.88 0.76 11.76
C GLY A 22 10.77 0.31 12.92
N CYS A 23 10.16 -0.01 14.06
CA CYS A 23 10.91 -0.52 15.23
C CYS A 23 11.67 -1.81 14.91
N PHE A 24 11.08 -2.74 14.17
CA PHE A 24 11.78 -3.95 13.74
C PHE A 24 12.96 -3.65 12.80
N ALA A 25 12.77 -2.71 11.87
CA ALA A 25 13.84 -2.29 10.97
C ALA A 25 15.02 -1.65 11.74
N GLU A 26 14.73 -0.76 12.67
CA GLU A 26 15.76 -0.11 13.49
C GLU A 26 16.52 -1.11 14.38
N HIS A 27 15.84 -2.12 14.94
CA HIS A 27 16.48 -3.19 15.68
C HIS A 27 17.46 -4.03 14.84
N SER A 28 17.25 -4.10 13.53
CA SER A 28 18.19 -4.75 12.60
C SER A 28 19.40 -3.90 12.24
N GLY A 29 19.49 -2.66 12.74
CA GLY A 29 20.57 -1.72 12.45
C GLY A 29 20.42 -0.98 11.11
N VAL A 30 19.26 -1.10 10.45
CA VAL A 30 18.95 -0.40 9.20
C VAL A 30 17.89 0.67 9.47
N ILE A 31 18.26 1.94 9.30
CA ILE A 31 17.31 3.05 9.41
C ILE A 31 16.44 3.03 8.16
N ASN A 32 15.17 2.65 8.31
CA ASN A 32 14.25 2.56 7.18
C ASN A 32 13.36 3.81 7.11
N LEU A 33 13.86 4.86 6.45
CA LEU A 33 13.07 6.05 6.14
C LEU A 33 12.14 5.87 4.91
N GLY A 34 12.22 4.74 4.22
CA GLY A 34 11.38 4.41 3.06
C GLY A 34 10.03 3.79 3.40
N LEU A 35 9.63 3.73 4.68
CA LEU A 35 8.39 3.07 5.14
C LEU A 35 7.13 3.63 4.49
N GLU A 36 7.08 4.94 4.26
CA GLU A 36 5.93 5.58 3.62
C GLU A 36 5.77 5.10 2.17
N GLY A 37 6.84 5.04 1.40
CA GLY A 37 6.82 4.52 0.02
C GLY A 37 6.44 3.05 -0.04
N ILE A 38 6.95 2.24 0.89
CA ILE A 38 6.61 0.81 1.02
C ILE A 38 5.11 0.65 1.33
N MET A 39 4.58 1.47 2.25
CA MET A 39 3.17 1.47 2.62
C MET A 39 2.27 1.83 1.43
N ILE A 40 2.62 2.88 0.68
CA ILE A 40 1.85 3.33 -0.49
C ILE A 40 1.85 2.26 -1.58
N MET A 41 2.99 1.65 -1.88
CA MET A 41 3.09 0.58 -2.88
C MET A 41 2.34 -0.68 -2.44
N GLY A 42 2.43 -1.05 -1.17
CA GLY A 42 1.64 -2.14 -0.59
C GLY A 42 0.13 -1.87 -0.68
N ALA A 43 -0.31 -0.66 -0.35
CA ALA A 43 -1.70 -0.25 -0.46
C ALA A 43 -2.19 -0.29 -1.92
N LEU A 44 -1.36 0.15 -2.87
CA LEU A 44 -1.65 0.04 -4.29
C LEU A 44 -1.88 -1.42 -4.71
N GLY A 45 -1.00 -2.34 -4.30
CA GLY A 45 -1.15 -3.77 -4.57
C GLY A 45 -2.46 -4.33 -4.03
N GLY A 46 -2.82 -3.98 -2.80
CA GLY A 46 -4.10 -4.36 -2.19
C GLY A 46 -5.32 -3.79 -2.93
N ALA A 47 -5.29 -2.51 -3.28
CA ALA A 47 -6.36 -1.83 -4.01
C ALA A 47 -6.56 -2.42 -5.42
N LEU A 48 -5.48 -2.74 -6.13
CA LEU A 48 -5.55 -3.40 -7.43
C LEU A 48 -6.13 -4.82 -7.31
N THR A 49 -5.79 -5.54 -6.26
CA THR A 49 -6.40 -6.86 -6.00
C THR A 49 -7.91 -6.74 -5.84
N MET A 50 -8.40 -5.77 -5.08
CA MET A 50 -9.84 -5.52 -4.93
C MET A 50 -10.52 -5.11 -6.25
N ARG A 51 -9.82 -4.44 -7.15
CA ARG A 51 -10.35 -4.02 -8.45
C ARG A 51 -10.49 -5.20 -9.42
N TYR A 52 -9.50 -6.10 -9.46
CA TYR A 52 -9.42 -7.18 -10.46
C TYR A 52 -10.06 -8.49 -10.01
N VAL A 53 -10.19 -8.72 -8.71
CA VAL A 53 -10.85 -9.94 -8.21
C VAL A 53 -12.38 -9.77 -8.30
N PRO A 54 -13.09 -10.72 -8.93
CA PRO A 54 -14.55 -10.62 -9.10
C PRO A 54 -15.27 -10.73 -7.76
N ASN A 55 -16.40 -10.02 -7.65
CA ASN A 55 -17.24 -9.94 -6.44
C ASN A 55 -17.91 -11.27 -6.02
N THR A 56 -17.71 -12.32 -6.80
CA THR A 56 -18.23 -13.68 -6.51
C THR A 56 -17.43 -14.43 -5.46
N VAL A 57 -16.24 -13.90 -5.10
CA VAL A 57 -15.33 -14.55 -4.14
C VAL A 57 -15.80 -14.27 -2.70
N PRO A 58 -15.79 -15.25 -1.80
CA PRO A 58 -16.12 -15.03 -0.39
C PRO A 58 -15.27 -13.94 0.24
N ALA A 59 -15.86 -13.08 1.09
CA ALA A 59 -15.20 -11.94 1.71
C ALA A 59 -13.89 -12.32 2.44
N ILE A 60 -13.87 -13.47 3.11
CA ILE A 60 -12.68 -13.97 3.82
C ILE A 60 -11.52 -14.24 2.85
N VAL A 61 -11.79 -14.86 1.70
CA VAL A 61 -10.77 -15.14 0.69
C VAL A 61 -10.26 -13.84 0.07
N MET A 62 -11.15 -12.88 -0.17
CA MET A 62 -10.78 -11.55 -0.65
C MET A 62 -9.85 -10.82 0.32
N ILE A 63 -10.17 -10.81 1.62
CA ILE A 63 -9.34 -10.18 2.65
C ILE A 63 -7.96 -10.83 2.70
N LEU A 64 -7.89 -12.15 2.69
CA LEU A 64 -6.61 -12.88 2.69
C LEU A 64 -5.80 -12.59 1.43
N ALA A 65 -6.43 -12.55 0.26
CA ALA A 65 -5.75 -12.21 -1.00
C ALA A 65 -5.19 -10.78 -0.98
N VAL A 66 -5.96 -9.81 -0.50
CA VAL A 66 -5.53 -8.41 -0.37
C VAL A 66 -4.32 -8.29 0.56
N ILE A 67 -4.36 -8.93 1.74
CA ILE A 67 -3.25 -8.91 2.70
C ILE A 67 -2.00 -9.55 2.08
N LEU A 68 -2.14 -10.70 1.43
CA LEU A 68 -1.02 -11.43 0.84
C LEU A 68 -0.37 -10.66 -0.30
N VAL A 69 -1.16 -10.13 -1.24
CA VAL A 69 -0.64 -9.35 -2.37
C VAL A 69 -0.02 -8.03 -1.90
N SER A 70 -0.67 -7.32 -0.95
CA SER A 70 -0.13 -6.10 -0.36
C SER A 70 1.22 -6.34 0.32
N ALA A 71 1.34 -7.44 1.07
CA ALA A 71 2.60 -7.83 1.72
C ALA A 71 3.69 -8.18 0.70
N LEU A 72 3.36 -8.92 -0.36
CA LEU A 72 4.32 -9.26 -1.43
C LEU A 72 4.81 -8.02 -2.16
N VAL A 73 3.92 -7.11 -2.55
CA VAL A 73 4.30 -5.87 -3.23
C VAL A 73 5.17 -5.00 -2.33
N GLY A 74 4.80 -4.83 -1.06
CA GLY A 74 5.61 -4.11 -0.08
C GLY A 74 6.98 -4.74 0.14
N MET A 75 7.06 -6.09 0.19
CA MET A 75 8.31 -6.84 0.32
C MET A 75 9.22 -6.61 -0.90
N VAL A 76 8.69 -6.75 -2.12
CA VAL A 76 9.46 -6.51 -3.35
C VAL A 76 9.96 -5.07 -3.40
N TYR A 77 9.12 -4.11 -3.02
CA TYR A 77 9.51 -2.71 -3.00
C TYR A 77 10.60 -2.42 -1.94
N SER A 78 10.51 -3.04 -0.77
CA SER A 78 11.54 -2.90 0.29
C SER A 78 12.88 -3.51 -0.12
N CYS A 79 12.90 -4.51 -1.02
CA CYS A 79 14.15 -5.05 -1.55
C CYS A 79 14.97 -4.00 -2.30
N LEU A 80 14.35 -2.97 -2.89
CA LEU A 80 15.07 -1.86 -3.54
C LEU A 80 15.93 -1.11 -2.52
N LEU A 81 15.40 -0.85 -1.32
CA LEU A 81 16.13 -0.22 -0.23
C LEU A 81 17.30 -1.11 0.23
N ALA A 82 17.04 -2.41 0.40
CA ALA A 82 18.05 -3.37 0.83
C ALA A 82 19.20 -3.48 -0.19
N VAL A 83 18.89 -3.60 -1.48
CA VAL A 83 19.92 -3.66 -2.54
C VAL A 83 20.72 -2.37 -2.60
N ALA A 84 20.07 -1.21 -2.51
CA ALA A 84 20.76 0.07 -2.54
C ALA A 84 21.70 0.27 -1.34
N SER A 85 21.25 -0.08 -0.14
CA SER A 85 22.04 0.08 1.08
C SER A 85 23.17 -0.95 1.23
N ILE A 86 22.93 -2.21 0.85
CA ILE A 86 23.89 -3.30 1.03
C ILE A 86 24.88 -3.37 -0.14
N ASN A 87 24.38 -3.43 -1.38
CA ASN A 87 25.22 -3.65 -2.55
C ASN A 87 25.94 -2.36 -3.00
N PHE A 88 25.24 -1.24 -3.01
CA PHE A 88 25.81 0.03 -3.44
C PHE A 88 26.38 0.87 -2.31
N LYS A 89 26.24 0.42 -1.04
CA LYS A 89 26.68 1.15 0.15
C LYS A 89 26.21 2.61 0.17
N ALA A 90 25.02 2.84 -0.42
CA ALA A 90 24.41 4.16 -0.48
C ALA A 90 23.91 4.58 0.90
N ASP A 91 23.84 5.89 1.12
CA ASP A 91 23.26 6.43 2.35
C ASP A 91 21.79 6.04 2.45
N GLN A 92 21.45 5.30 3.53
CA GLN A 92 20.12 4.76 3.76
C GLN A 92 19.05 5.86 3.85
N THR A 93 19.42 7.02 4.38
CA THR A 93 18.55 8.19 4.49
C THR A 93 18.16 8.74 3.13
N LEU A 94 19.15 8.92 2.25
CA LEU A 94 18.92 9.42 0.88
C LEU A 94 18.10 8.44 0.05
N VAL A 95 18.44 7.16 0.13
CA VAL A 95 17.69 6.11 -0.60
C VAL A 95 16.26 6.00 -0.08
N GLY A 96 16.06 6.03 1.24
CA GLY A 96 14.74 5.98 1.85
C GLY A 96 13.83 7.13 1.41
N THR A 97 14.32 8.36 1.44
CA THR A 97 13.57 9.53 0.97
C THR A 97 13.28 9.49 -0.54
N ALA A 98 14.25 9.05 -1.35
CA ALA A 98 14.04 8.85 -2.78
C ALA A 98 12.97 7.80 -3.08
N LEU A 99 12.95 6.69 -2.33
CA LEU A 99 11.92 5.66 -2.45
C LEU A 99 10.53 6.16 -2.03
N ASN A 100 10.42 7.02 -1.02
CA ASN A 100 9.13 7.62 -0.67
C ASN A 100 8.57 8.45 -1.81
N LEU A 101 9.39 9.30 -2.44
CA LEU A 101 8.98 10.08 -3.61
C LEU A 101 8.64 9.18 -4.80
N LEU A 102 9.47 8.17 -5.06
CA LEU A 102 9.24 7.21 -6.14
C LEU A 102 7.95 6.41 -5.91
N GLY A 103 7.68 5.97 -4.67
CA GLY A 103 6.47 5.24 -4.30
C GLY A 103 5.22 6.05 -4.54
N THR A 104 5.20 7.31 -4.09
CA THR A 104 4.06 8.21 -4.25
C THR A 104 3.80 8.55 -5.72
N ALA A 105 4.85 8.95 -6.45
CA ALA A 105 4.75 9.28 -7.86
C ALA A 105 4.40 8.05 -8.71
N GLY A 106 5.07 6.92 -8.45
CA GLY A 106 4.84 5.66 -9.16
C GLY A 106 3.41 5.15 -8.97
N ALA A 107 2.90 5.14 -7.74
CA ALA A 107 1.52 4.75 -7.45
C ALA A 107 0.52 5.64 -8.20
N THR A 108 0.72 6.96 -8.17
CA THR A 108 -0.14 7.91 -8.88
C THR A 108 -0.15 7.67 -10.39
N VAL A 109 1.02 7.46 -11.00
CA VAL A 109 1.15 7.21 -12.45
C VAL A 109 0.50 5.88 -12.82
N ILE A 110 0.72 4.82 -12.04
CA ILE A 110 0.12 3.50 -12.29
C ILE A 110 -1.41 3.59 -12.24
N VAL A 111 -1.98 4.24 -11.21
CA VAL A 111 -3.44 4.40 -11.09
C VAL A 111 -4.01 5.20 -12.26
N LYS A 112 -3.38 6.32 -12.63
CA LYS A 112 -3.79 7.11 -13.80
C LYS A 112 -3.74 6.29 -15.08
N ALA A 113 -2.65 5.56 -15.31
CA ALA A 113 -2.50 4.72 -16.50
C ALA A 113 -3.60 3.65 -16.59
N ILE A 114 -3.95 3.01 -15.47
CA ILE A 114 -5.01 2.00 -15.42
C ILE A 114 -6.39 2.63 -15.66
N ASN A 115 -6.67 3.81 -15.07
CA ASN A 115 -7.94 4.49 -15.25
C ASN A 115 -8.12 5.02 -16.68
N THR A 116 -7.09 5.65 -17.24
CA THR A 116 -7.11 6.12 -18.64
C THR A 116 -7.21 4.96 -19.64
N ALA A 117 -6.61 3.81 -19.34
CA ALA A 117 -6.75 2.62 -20.18
C ALA A 117 -8.17 2.04 -20.14
N ALA A 118 -8.89 2.19 -19.03
CA ALA A 118 -10.27 1.77 -18.89
C ALA A 118 -11.26 2.80 -19.49
N ASN A 119 -11.02 4.09 -19.26
CA ASN A 119 -11.80 5.20 -19.79
C ASN A 119 -10.84 6.35 -20.17
N PRO A 120 -10.69 6.68 -21.46
CA PRO A 120 -9.76 7.73 -21.92
C PRO A 120 -9.99 9.12 -21.31
N ASP A 121 -11.22 9.42 -20.88
CA ASP A 121 -11.60 10.70 -20.25
C ASP A 121 -11.37 10.72 -18.73
N ASP A 122 -11.04 9.56 -18.12
CA ASP A 122 -10.81 9.46 -16.67
C ASP A 122 -9.34 9.69 -16.33
N VAL A 123 -9.00 10.90 -15.92
CA VAL A 123 -7.67 11.33 -15.50
C VAL A 123 -7.50 11.24 -13.97
N SER A 124 -8.44 10.62 -13.27
CA SER A 124 -8.40 10.51 -11.81
C SER A 124 -7.23 9.64 -11.32
N SER A 125 -6.70 10.00 -10.15
CA SER A 125 -5.67 9.21 -9.45
C SER A 125 -6.27 8.33 -8.34
N ILE A 126 -7.58 8.09 -8.39
CA ILE A 126 -8.31 7.29 -7.41
C ILE A 126 -8.56 5.91 -7.99
N VAL A 127 -8.22 4.86 -7.24
CA VAL A 127 -8.57 3.49 -7.61
C VAL A 127 -10.07 3.30 -7.40
N GLN A 128 -10.80 3.07 -8.49
CA GLN A 128 -12.22 2.72 -8.41
C GLN A 128 -12.34 1.20 -8.27
N TYR A 129 -12.95 0.75 -7.19
CA TYR A 129 -13.28 -0.66 -6.95
C TYR A 129 -14.75 -0.78 -6.54
N GLY A 130 -15.38 -1.88 -6.92
CA GLY A 130 -16.75 -2.16 -6.49
C GLY A 130 -16.81 -2.40 -4.99
N SER A 131 -17.79 -1.82 -4.31
CA SER A 131 -17.97 -1.93 -2.86
C SER A 131 -18.41 -3.33 -2.44
N CYS A 132 -17.53 -4.31 -2.54
CA CYS A 132 -17.87 -5.70 -2.18
C CYS A 132 -18.00 -5.93 -0.67
N LEU A 133 -17.45 -5.03 0.17
CA LEU A 133 -17.44 -5.20 1.63
C LEU A 133 -18.58 -4.49 2.37
N LEU A 134 -19.33 -3.59 1.70
CA LEU A 134 -20.39 -2.81 2.34
C LEU A 134 -21.81 -3.36 2.09
N TYR A 135 -21.97 -4.34 1.20
CA TYR A 135 -23.29 -4.86 0.80
C TYR A 135 -23.78 -6.10 1.57
N THR A 136 -23.07 -6.52 2.62
CA THR A 136 -23.53 -7.63 3.47
C THR A 136 -24.32 -7.15 4.69
N SER A 137 -24.61 -5.85 4.83
CA SER A 137 -25.29 -5.31 6.02
C SER A 137 -26.77 -5.03 5.83
N ASP A 138 -27.32 -5.12 4.61
CA ASP A 138 -28.74 -4.82 4.34
C ASP A 138 -29.51 -6.01 3.74
N ALA A 139 -29.31 -7.20 4.30
CA ALA A 139 -30.18 -8.35 4.03
C ALA A 139 -30.80 -8.88 5.30
#